data_2e144adf4d2f9082875eae7b1493d64a
#
_entry.id   2e144adf4d2f9082875eae7b1493d64a
#
_cell.length_a   1.000
_cell.length_b   1.000
_cell.length_c   1.000
_cell.angle_alpha   90.00
_cell.angle_beta   90.00
_cell.angle_gamma   90.00
#
_symmetry.space_group_name_H-M   'P 1'
#
loop_
_entity.id
_entity.type
_entity.pdbx_description
1 polymer ?
#
loop_
_entity_poly.entity_id
_entity_poly.type
_entity_poly.pdbx_seq_one_letter_code
_entity_poly.pdbx_strand_id
1 'polypeptide(L)'
;MLDYQDPWVGAWGETVGGGPGGRPDLKSRLSRALALRLEPMVVRAADAITAVSSATYEQLHDRYPWLAERPCADIPLGGEPADFDALRRQLRSNRWFDPKDGQVHLCYVGTLLPLGFETLRAVLEAAARLGIRRPDLYARLRLHFFGTSNATTPGAPWRVLPVARALGVADRVTEMPGRLDYLDALTVQTQASAILLMGSSERHYTASKLYPALLSERPLLAVYHEASSVVDVLRGTAASPTARVVTYGDADRAGARVEAIYDELAALVENPRYDPAAVNWESLREWSAGALAGKLAALLDRVGVATRAGEA
;
A
#
# COMPACT_ATOMS: atom_id res chain seq x y z
N MET A 1 -21.92 9.57 -11.93
CA MET A 1 -21.08 8.99 -10.88
C MET A 1 -19.69 9.62 -10.92
N LEU A 2 -19.06 9.86 -9.76
CA LEU A 2 -17.71 10.39 -9.60
C LEU A 2 -16.85 9.36 -8.83
N ASP A 3 -15.68 9.02 -9.37
CA ASP A 3 -14.75 8.06 -8.77
C ASP A 3 -13.49 8.76 -8.27
N TYR A 4 -13.23 8.64 -6.97
CA TYR A 4 -12.05 9.19 -6.31
C TYR A 4 -10.98 8.11 -6.12
N GLN A 5 -10.01 8.06 -7.02
CA GLN A 5 -8.80 7.24 -6.86
C GLN A 5 -7.82 7.90 -5.88
N ASP A 6 -7.70 9.22 -5.97
CA ASP A 6 -6.93 10.07 -5.06
C ASP A 6 -7.76 11.33 -4.72
N PRO A 7 -7.63 11.89 -3.51
CA PRO A 7 -8.36 13.11 -3.15
C PRO A 7 -7.85 14.31 -3.97
N TRP A 8 -8.77 15.08 -4.58
CA TRP A 8 -8.42 16.32 -5.28
C TRP A 8 -7.93 17.41 -4.32
N VAL A 9 -8.55 17.47 -3.16
CA VAL A 9 -8.15 18.35 -2.05
C VAL A 9 -7.62 17.47 -0.93
N GLY A 10 -6.31 17.31 -0.84
CA GLY A 10 -5.65 16.51 0.17
C GLY A 10 -4.42 17.19 0.75
N ALA A 11 -3.77 16.53 1.70
CA ALA A 11 -2.56 17.02 2.36
C ALA A 11 -1.38 17.25 1.38
N TRP A 12 -1.42 16.65 0.18
CA TRP A 12 -0.39 16.84 -0.84
C TRP A 12 -0.20 18.31 -1.23
N GLY A 13 -1.27 19.12 -1.23
CA GLY A 13 -1.18 20.56 -1.52
C GLY A 13 -0.64 21.40 -0.35
N GLU A 14 -0.50 20.82 0.82
CA GLU A 14 0.02 21.45 2.03
C GLU A 14 1.49 21.11 2.29
N THR A 15 1.98 19.98 1.75
CA THR A 15 3.28 19.40 2.07
C THR A 15 4.25 19.28 0.89
N VAL A 16 3.84 19.61 -0.33
CA VAL A 16 4.68 19.47 -1.54
C VAL A 16 5.73 20.57 -1.60
N GLY A 17 6.91 20.22 -1.19
CA GLY A 17 8.11 21.06 -1.20
C GLY A 17 9.31 20.34 -0.63
N GLY A 18 9.33 19.01 -0.73
CA GLY A 18 10.55 18.20 -0.56
C GLY A 18 11.12 18.15 0.85
N GLY A 19 10.35 17.74 1.82
CA GLY A 19 10.85 17.41 3.15
C GLY A 19 9.88 17.76 4.29
N PRO A 20 10.04 17.16 5.47
CA PRO A 20 9.25 17.51 6.64
C PRO A 20 9.41 19.00 6.97
N GLY A 21 8.33 19.78 6.85
CA GLY A 21 8.33 21.23 7.13
C GLY A 21 8.54 22.14 5.93
N GLY A 22 8.64 21.63 4.71
CA GLY A 22 8.72 22.45 3.49
C GLY A 22 7.42 23.22 3.24
N ARG A 23 7.52 24.53 2.95
CA ARG A 23 6.37 25.32 2.52
C ARG A 23 5.94 24.88 1.12
N PRO A 24 4.62 24.71 0.85
CA PRO A 24 4.15 24.39 -0.50
C PRO A 24 4.58 25.47 -1.49
N ASP A 25 5.04 25.03 -2.66
CA ASP A 25 5.40 25.95 -3.73
C ASP A 25 4.17 26.67 -4.30
N LEU A 26 4.40 27.74 -5.09
CA LEU A 26 3.31 28.53 -5.67
C LEU A 26 2.38 27.68 -6.54
N LYS A 27 2.95 26.70 -7.27
CA LYS A 27 2.18 25.79 -8.15
C LYS A 27 1.23 24.92 -7.32
N SER A 28 1.70 24.31 -6.24
CA SER A 28 0.89 23.46 -5.35
C SER A 28 -0.22 24.26 -4.67
N ARG A 29 0.07 25.49 -4.22
CA ARG A 29 -0.95 26.40 -3.65
C ARG A 29 -2.01 26.78 -4.67
N LEU A 30 -1.63 27.11 -5.91
CA LEU A 30 -2.57 27.45 -6.98
C LEU A 30 -3.41 26.23 -7.37
N SER A 31 -2.80 25.06 -7.51
CA SER A 31 -3.51 23.81 -7.82
C SER A 31 -4.53 23.46 -6.75
N ARG A 32 -4.17 23.60 -5.45
CA ARG A 32 -5.09 23.38 -4.34
C ARG A 32 -6.23 24.39 -4.33
N ALA A 33 -5.94 25.67 -4.56
CA ALA A 33 -6.99 26.71 -4.63
C ALA A 33 -7.98 26.45 -5.78
N LEU A 34 -7.48 25.99 -6.93
CA LEU A 34 -8.30 25.61 -8.07
C LEU A 34 -9.14 24.35 -7.75
N ALA A 35 -8.56 23.35 -7.14
CA ALA A 35 -9.27 22.15 -6.70
C ALA A 35 -10.40 22.48 -5.73
N LEU A 36 -10.15 23.29 -4.70
CA LEU A 36 -11.17 23.76 -3.75
C LEU A 36 -12.33 24.52 -4.42
N ARG A 37 -12.07 25.21 -5.54
CA ARG A 37 -13.09 25.93 -6.30
C ARG A 37 -13.88 25.00 -7.22
N LEU A 38 -13.26 24.01 -7.83
CA LEU A 38 -13.87 23.15 -8.84
C LEU A 38 -14.53 21.91 -8.25
N GLU A 39 -13.95 21.33 -7.19
CA GLU A 39 -14.46 20.12 -6.55
C GLU A 39 -15.96 20.22 -6.20
N PRO A 40 -16.47 21.28 -5.54
CA PRO A 40 -17.90 21.34 -5.20
C PRO A 40 -18.83 21.38 -6.41
N MET A 41 -18.36 21.87 -7.56
CA MET A 41 -19.16 21.89 -8.79
C MET A 41 -19.31 20.47 -9.36
N VAL A 42 -18.22 19.71 -9.39
CA VAL A 42 -18.22 18.33 -9.90
C VAL A 42 -18.98 17.40 -8.95
N VAL A 43 -18.75 17.55 -7.64
CA VAL A 43 -19.43 16.76 -6.62
C VAL A 43 -20.94 17.00 -6.62
N ARG A 44 -21.40 18.24 -6.86
CA ARG A 44 -22.85 18.54 -7.00
C ARG A 44 -23.49 17.88 -8.21
N ALA A 45 -22.76 17.76 -9.30
CA ALA A 45 -23.23 17.13 -10.55
C ALA A 45 -23.20 15.59 -10.49
N ALA A 46 -22.61 15.00 -9.46
CA ALA A 46 -22.53 13.55 -9.32
C ALA A 46 -23.74 12.98 -8.59
N ASP A 47 -24.36 11.94 -9.12
CA ASP A 47 -25.47 11.21 -8.49
C ASP A 47 -25.00 10.19 -7.45
N ALA A 48 -23.77 9.72 -7.59
CA ALA A 48 -23.11 8.83 -6.63
C ALA A 48 -21.59 9.08 -6.63
N ILE A 49 -20.94 8.70 -5.52
CA ILE A 49 -19.50 8.81 -5.33
C ILE A 49 -18.93 7.44 -4.98
N THR A 50 -17.84 7.08 -5.66
CA THR A 50 -16.99 5.96 -5.28
C THR A 50 -15.63 6.47 -4.84
N ALA A 51 -14.97 5.77 -3.93
CA ALA A 51 -13.61 6.07 -3.53
C ALA A 51 -12.87 4.79 -3.18
N VAL A 52 -11.54 4.85 -3.20
CA VAL A 52 -10.68 3.72 -2.81
C VAL A 52 -10.72 3.43 -1.30
N SER A 53 -11.21 4.37 -0.50
CA SER A 53 -11.46 4.16 0.93
C SER A 53 -12.60 5.04 1.44
N SER A 54 -13.28 4.60 2.50
CA SER A 54 -14.35 5.34 3.17
C SER A 54 -13.87 6.72 3.65
N ALA A 55 -12.65 6.80 4.13
CA ALA A 55 -12.06 8.05 4.61
C ALA A 55 -12.05 9.17 3.56
N THR A 56 -12.00 8.84 2.26
CA THR A 56 -12.05 9.84 1.20
C THR A 56 -13.42 10.52 1.13
N TYR A 57 -14.52 9.78 1.17
CA TYR A 57 -15.84 10.41 1.16
C TYR A 57 -16.26 10.96 2.52
N GLU A 58 -15.72 10.45 3.64
CA GLU A 58 -15.85 11.08 4.96
C GLU A 58 -15.27 12.51 4.93
N GLN A 59 -14.06 12.69 4.39
CA GLN A 59 -13.46 14.01 4.19
C GLN A 59 -14.28 14.90 3.24
N LEU A 60 -14.96 14.31 2.25
CA LEU A 60 -15.88 15.04 1.38
C LEU A 60 -17.13 15.48 2.15
N HIS A 61 -17.69 14.62 2.99
CA HIS A 61 -18.84 14.97 3.85
C HIS A 61 -18.50 16.08 4.84
N ASP A 62 -17.29 16.05 5.42
CA ASP A 62 -16.81 17.11 6.31
C ASP A 62 -16.73 18.48 5.59
N ARG A 63 -16.24 18.48 4.34
CA ARG A 63 -16.18 19.68 3.51
C ARG A 63 -17.53 20.11 2.94
N TYR A 64 -18.37 19.14 2.64
CA TYR A 64 -19.65 19.33 1.95
C TYR A 64 -20.77 18.55 2.65
N PRO A 65 -21.29 19.02 3.82
CA PRO A 65 -22.32 18.31 4.59
C PRO A 65 -23.58 17.97 3.80
N TRP A 66 -23.89 18.74 2.74
CA TRP A 66 -25.01 18.47 1.83
C TRP A 66 -24.87 17.18 1.01
N LEU A 67 -23.71 16.51 1.05
CA LEU A 67 -23.49 15.21 0.42
C LEU A 67 -23.98 14.01 1.25
N ALA A 68 -24.39 14.21 2.50
CA ALA A 68 -24.70 13.12 3.43
C ALA A 68 -25.75 12.14 2.89
N GLU A 69 -26.67 12.58 2.03
CA GLU A 69 -27.70 11.74 1.42
C GLU A 69 -27.29 11.11 0.08
N ARG A 70 -26.10 11.48 -0.45
CA ARG A 70 -25.63 10.90 -1.72
C ARG A 70 -25.16 9.45 -1.52
N PRO A 71 -25.54 8.54 -2.43
CA PRO A 71 -25.01 7.18 -2.42
C PRO A 71 -23.49 7.18 -2.57
N CYS A 72 -22.78 6.58 -1.60
CA CYS A 72 -21.33 6.40 -1.62
C CYS A 72 -20.98 4.93 -1.49
N ALA A 73 -19.85 4.53 -2.04
CA ALA A 73 -19.29 3.19 -1.86
C ALA A 73 -17.74 3.22 -1.89
N ASP A 74 -17.13 2.47 -0.99
CA ASP A 74 -15.70 2.19 -1.02
C ASP A 74 -15.44 1.03 -1.99
N ILE A 75 -14.67 1.33 -3.03
CA ILE A 75 -14.28 0.39 -4.08
C ILE A 75 -12.76 0.50 -4.28
N PRO A 76 -11.98 -0.13 -3.40
CA PRO A 76 -10.53 -0.14 -3.54
C PRO A 76 -10.09 -0.94 -4.78
N LEU A 77 -8.85 -0.76 -5.19
CA LEU A 77 -8.22 -1.60 -6.20
C LEU A 77 -7.93 -2.97 -5.58
N GLY A 78 -8.81 -3.93 -5.80
CA GLY A 78 -8.73 -5.26 -5.23
C GLY A 78 -7.70 -6.16 -5.88
N GLY A 79 -7.73 -7.44 -5.53
CA GLY A 79 -6.90 -8.47 -6.13
C GLY A 79 -7.71 -9.38 -7.07
N GLU A 80 -7.04 -9.97 -8.05
CA GLU A 80 -7.64 -10.92 -8.97
C GLU A 80 -6.96 -12.30 -8.84
N PRO A 81 -7.63 -13.29 -8.21
CA PRO A 81 -7.07 -14.63 -8.06
C PRO A 81 -6.71 -15.31 -9.39
N ALA A 82 -7.46 -15.01 -10.47
CA ALA A 82 -7.19 -15.59 -11.79
C ALA A 82 -5.83 -15.18 -12.36
N ASP A 83 -5.28 -14.03 -11.96
CA ASP A 83 -3.93 -13.61 -12.36
C ASP A 83 -2.85 -14.53 -11.77
N PHE A 84 -3.04 -14.96 -10.52
CA PHE A 84 -2.15 -15.92 -9.86
C PHE A 84 -2.28 -17.33 -10.46
N ASP A 85 -3.48 -17.73 -10.90
CA ASP A 85 -3.70 -18.96 -11.64
C ASP A 85 -2.99 -18.92 -13.01
N ALA A 86 -3.09 -17.79 -13.70
CA ALA A 86 -2.38 -17.58 -14.96
C ALA A 86 -0.87 -17.65 -14.78
N LEU A 87 -0.35 -17.04 -13.71
CA LEU A 87 1.06 -17.06 -13.36
C LEU A 87 1.56 -18.50 -13.08
N ARG A 88 0.79 -19.28 -12.31
CA ARG A 88 1.11 -20.69 -12.03
C ARG A 88 1.20 -21.54 -13.32
N ARG A 89 0.36 -21.26 -14.31
CA ARG A 89 0.39 -21.95 -15.62
C ARG A 89 1.57 -21.54 -16.50
N GLN A 90 2.07 -20.30 -16.39
CA GLN A 90 3.11 -19.75 -17.26
C GLN A 90 4.55 -20.04 -16.83
N LEU A 91 4.77 -20.56 -15.60
CA LEU A 91 6.10 -20.91 -15.06
C LEU A 91 7.14 -19.80 -15.28
N ARG A 92 6.81 -18.55 -14.97
CA ARG A 92 7.74 -17.42 -15.13
C ARG A 92 8.95 -17.56 -14.21
N SER A 93 10.15 -17.35 -14.75
CA SER A 93 11.38 -17.33 -13.98
C SER A 93 11.59 -15.97 -13.30
N ASN A 94 12.01 -16.00 -12.04
CA ASN A 94 12.52 -14.83 -11.36
C ASN A 94 13.95 -14.53 -11.84
N ARG A 95 14.19 -13.32 -12.29
CA ARG A 95 15.51 -12.89 -12.80
C ARG A 95 16.24 -11.94 -11.83
N TRP A 96 15.67 -11.68 -10.67
CA TRP A 96 16.21 -10.71 -9.71
C TRP A 96 16.88 -11.38 -8.52
N PHE A 97 16.43 -12.56 -8.13
CA PHE A 97 17.03 -13.39 -7.07
C PHE A 97 16.70 -14.85 -7.28
N ASP A 98 17.52 -15.72 -6.73
CA ASP A 98 17.24 -17.15 -6.68
C ASP A 98 16.48 -17.47 -5.38
N PRO A 99 15.21 -17.89 -5.43
CA PRO A 99 14.44 -18.22 -4.24
C PRO A 99 14.96 -19.45 -3.48
N LYS A 100 15.95 -20.17 -4.03
CA LYS A 100 16.52 -21.39 -3.46
C LYS A 100 17.96 -21.21 -2.95
N ASP A 101 18.50 -20.00 -2.91
CA ASP A 101 19.88 -19.73 -2.48
C ASP A 101 20.10 -19.79 -0.96
N GLY A 102 19.06 -20.15 -0.19
CA GLY A 102 19.10 -20.24 1.27
C GLY A 102 18.97 -18.91 2.00
N GLN A 103 18.76 -17.80 1.28
CA GLN A 103 18.51 -16.49 1.87
C GLN A 103 17.02 -16.28 2.13
N VAL A 104 16.70 -15.29 2.96
CA VAL A 104 15.34 -14.84 3.20
C VAL A 104 15.10 -13.55 2.42
N HIS A 105 14.41 -13.69 1.29
CA HIS A 105 14.08 -12.61 0.39
C HIS A 105 12.80 -11.91 0.83
N LEU A 106 12.93 -10.72 1.41
CA LEU A 106 11.82 -9.84 1.79
C LEU A 106 11.63 -8.78 0.70
N CYS A 107 10.49 -8.82 0.00
CA CYS A 107 10.24 -8.00 -1.18
C CYS A 107 9.17 -6.93 -0.93
N TYR A 108 9.52 -5.69 -1.24
CA TYR A 108 8.58 -4.56 -1.38
C TYR A 108 8.37 -4.29 -2.88
N VAL A 109 7.11 -4.27 -3.32
CA VAL A 109 6.76 -4.01 -4.72
C VAL A 109 5.81 -2.81 -4.79
N GLY A 110 6.27 -1.71 -5.37
CA GLY A 110 5.46 -0.52 -5.61
C GLY A 110 6.17 0.80 -5.35
N THR A 111 5.51 1.89 -5.76
CA THR A 111 6.04 3.25 -5.60
C THR A 111 6.22 3.61 -4.12
N LEU A 112 7.38 4.17 -3.81
CA LEU A 112 7.65 4.76 -2.50
C LEU A 112 7.24 6.24 -2.55
N LEU A 113 6.13 6.56 -1.90
CA LEU A 113 5.63 7.92 -1.81
C LEU A 113 6.49 8.77 -0.85
N PRO A 114 6.52 10.11 -1.01
CA PRO A 114 7.31 10.98 -0.15
C PRO A 114 7.04 10.79 1.34
N LEU A 115 5.78 10.62 1.73
CA LEU A 115 5.38 10.41 3.13
C LEU A 115 5.64 8.98 3.64
N GLY A 116 6.09 8.06 2.79
CA GLY A 116 6.52 6.70 3.16
C GLY A 116 7.99 6.60 3.58
N PHE A 117 8.79 7.68 3.42
CA PHE A 117 10.22 7.63 3.75
C PHE A 117 10.50 7.44 5.24
N GLU A 118 9.61 7.92 6.11
CA GLU A 118 9.77 7.72 7.56
C GLU A 118 9.61 6.23 7.92
N THR A 119 8.62 5.56 7.34
CA THR A 119 8.40 4.11 7.52
C THR A 119 9.56 3.31 6.92
N LEU A 120 10.02 3.66 5.71
CA LEU A 120 11.20 3.04 5.10
C LEU A 120 12.41 3.14 6.03
N ARG A 121 12.68 4.34 6.58
CA ARG A 121 13.80 4.56 7.48
C ARG A 121 13.70 3.68 8.72
N ALA A 122 12.52 3.60 9.35
CA ALA A 122 12.29 2.76 10.52
C ALA A 122 12.54 1.26 10.22
N VAL A 123 12.10 0.76 9.06
CA VAL A 123 12.36 -0.62 8.63
C VAL A 123 13.86 -0.87 8.42
N LEU A 124 14.57 0.05 7.77
CA LEU A 124 16.01 -0.08 7.54
C LEU A 124 16.83 0.06 8.83
N GLU A 125 16.39 0.89 9.79
CA GLU A 125 16.98 0.97 11.13
C GLU A 125 16.77 -0.34 11.93
N ALA A 126 15.60 -0.97 11.80
CA ALA A 126 15.35 -2.29 12.37
C ALA A 126 16.29 -3.36 11.76
N ALA A 127 16.51 -3.32 10.44
CA ALA A 127 17.48 -4.18 9.78
C ALA A 127 18.92 -3.92 10.25
N ALA A 128 19.32 -2.67 10.48
CA ALA A 128 20.62 -2.33 11.07
C ALA A 128 20.77 -2.91 12.48
N ARG A 129 19.73 -2.81 13.32
CA ARG A 129 19.71 -3.44 14.66
C ARG A 129 19.82 -4.97 14.56
N LEU A 130 19.17 -5.58 13.56
CA LEU A 130 19.30 -7.02 13.32
C LEU A 130 20.77 -7.40 13.05
N GLY A 131 21.48 -6.59 12.26
CA GLY A 131 22.91 -6.80 12.00
C GLY A 131 23.79 -6.75 13.24
N ILE A 132 23.42 -5.93 14.24
CA ILE A 132 24.15 -5.81 15.51
C ILE A 132 23.79 -6.94 16.48
N ARG A 133 22.50 -7.23 16.65
CA ARG A 133 22.00 -8.13 17.69
C ARG A 133 21.92 -9.60 17.27
N ARG A 134 21.63 -9.86 15.99
CA ARG A 134 21.47 -11.19 15.41
C ARG A 134 22.17 -11.26 14.04
N PRO A 135 23.53 -11.21 14.01
CA PRO A 135 24.30 -11.25 12.77
C PRO A 135 24.05 -12.52 11.95
N ASP A 136 23.68 -13.61 12.60
CA ASP A 136 23.26 -14.87 11.95
C ASP A 136 22.02 -14.68 11.08
N LEU A 137 20.99 -14.02 11.57
CA LEU A 137 19.77 -13.69 10.81
C LEU A 137 20.03 -12.63 9.75
N TYR A 138 20.80 -11.59 10.10
CA TYR A 138 21.17 -10.53 9.16
C TYR A 138 21.93 -11.08 7.94
N ALA A 139 22.80 -12.05 8.15
CA ALA A 139 23.53 -12.69 7.05
C ALA A 139 22.59 -13.34 6.03
N ARG A 140 21.46 -13.86 6.47
CA ARG A 140 20.43 -14.48 5.63
C ARG A 140 19.45 -13.48 5.00
N LEU A 141 19.31 -12.28 5.54
CA LEU A 141 18.33 -11.30 5.06
C LEU A 141 18.74 -10.70 3.71
N ARG A 142 17.78 -10.59 2.80
CA ARG A 142 17.85 -9.81 1.56
C ARG A 142 16.60 -8.96 1.42
N LEU A 143 16.78 -7.65 1.32
CA LEU A 143 15.71 -6.67 1.15
C LEU A 143 15.66 -6.23 -0.32
N HIS A 144 14.58 -6.48 -1.00
CA HIS A 144 14.38 -6.11 -2.39
C HIS A 144 13.28 -5.08 -2.53
N PHE A 145 13.57 -3.99 -3.23
CA PHE A 145 12.64 -2.89 -3.46
C PHE A 145 12.44 -2.68 -4.96
N PHE A 146 11.23 -2.89 -5.44
CA PHE A 146 10.87 -2.85 -6.86
C PHE A 146 9.86 -1.74 -7.13
N GLY A 147 10.06 -0.97 -8.21
CA GLY A 147 9.13 0.05 -8.67
C GLY A 147 9.07 1.29 -7.79
N THR A 148 10.15 1.59 -7.04
CA THR A 148 10.15 2.63 -6.01
C THR A 148 9.90 4.04 -6.52
N SER A 149 10.18 4.34 -7.80
CA SER A 149 10.06 5.69 -8.38
C SER A 149 8.90 5.80 -9.35
N ASN A 150 8.05 4.95 -9.59
CA ASN A 150 6.96 5.05 -10.59
C ASN A 150 7.40 5.53 -11.99
N ALA A 151 8.69 5.59 -12.27
CA ALA A 151 9.21 6.00 -13.57
C ALA A 151 9.18 4.83 -14.54
N THR A 152 8.76 5.14 -15.77
CA THR A 152 8.76 4.18 -16.90
C THR A 152 10.02 4.29 -17.75
N THR A 153 10.83 5.34 -17.52
CA THR A 153 12.06 5.62 -18.27
C THR A 153 13.31 5.15 -17.54
N PRO A 154 14.37 4.74 -18.26
CA PRO A 154 15.67 4.48 -17.68
C PRO A 154 16.25 5.69 -16.92
N GLY A 155 17.00 5.44 -15.86
CA GLY A 155 17.62 6.51 -15.06
C GLY A 155 16.77 7.06 -13.92
N ALA A 156 15.72 6.36 -13.52
CA ALA A 156 14.93 6.70 -12.35
C ALA A 156 15.82 6.84 -11.10
N PRO A 157 15.59 7.87 -10.25
CA PRO A 157 16.42 8.10 -9.08
C PRO A 157 16.26 7.01 -8.03
N TRP A 158 17.36 6.61 -7.42
CA TRP A 158 17.39 5.73 -6.26
C TRP A 158 16.72 6.42 -5.08
N ARG A 159 15.80 5.75 -4.43
CA ARG A 159 15.05 6.26 -3.27
C ARG A 159 15.41 5.53 -1.98
N VAL A 160 15.65 4.24 -2.06
CA VAL A 160 15.93 3.36 -0.91
C VAL A 160 17.44 3.27 -0.66
N LEU A 161 18.25 3.02 -1.67
CA LEU A 161 19.70 2.84 -1.53
C LEU A 161 20.42 4.00 -0.83
N PRO A 162 20.09 5.28 -1.06
CA PRO A 162 20.71 6.37 -0.29
C PRO A 162 20.45 6.26 1.20
N VAL A 163 19.25 5.89 1.61
CA VAL A 163 18.87 5.69 3.02
C VAL A 163 19.58 4.45 3.59
N ALA A 164 19.61 3.36 2.83
CA ALA A 164 20.29 2.14 3.23
C ALA A 164 21.81 2.34 3.44
N ARG A 165 22.44 3.12 2.57
CA ARG A 165 23.87 3.49 2.73
C ARG A 165 24.11 4.31 3.98
N ALA A 166 23.25 5.29 4.26
CA ALA A 166 23.36 6.14 5.45
C ALA A 166 23.18 5.33 6.76
N LEU A 167 22.47 4.21 6.70
CA LEU A 167 22.23 3.31 7.85
C LEU A 167 23.16 2.09 7.89
N GLY A 168 24.08 1.96 6.92
CA GLY A 168 25.08 0.89 6.89
C GLY A 168 24.51 -0.49 6.52
N VAL A 169 23.35 -0.55 5.85
CA VAL A 169 22.67 -1.82 5.48
C VAL A 169 22.58 -2.04 3.96
N ALA A 170 23.30 -1.24 3.18
CA ALA A 170 23.21 -1.28 1.71
C ALA A 170 23.66 -2.62 1.11
N ASP A 171 24.48 -3.39 1.81
CA ASP A 171 24.93 -4.75 1.41
C ASP A 171 23.79 -5.78 1.42
N ARG A 172 22.68 -5.48 2.07
CA ARG A 172 21.47 -6.32 2.14
C ARG A 172 20.34 -5.81 1.28
N VAL A 173 20.49 -4.65 0.63
CA VAL A 173 19.44 -3.96 -0.10
C VAL A 173 19.70 -4.00 -1.60
N THR A 174 18.72 -4.48 -2.35
CA THR A 174 18.63 -4.32 -3.80
C THR A 174 17.46 -3.40 -4.11
N GLU A 175 17.68 -2.39 -4.94
CA GLU A 175 16.64 -1.51 -5.41
C GLU A 175 16.57 -1.54 -6.94
N MET A 176 15.37 -1.64 -7.48
CA MET A 176 15.04 -1.42 -8.87
C MET A 176 14.00 -0.29 -8.94
N PRO A 177 14.44 0.96 -9.21
CA PRO A 177 13.54 2.11 -9.17
C PRO A 177 12.45 2.07 -10.23
N GLY A 178 12.76 1.53 -11.42
CA GLY A 178 11.83 1.43 -12.54
C GLY A 178 10.65 0.50 -12.27
N ARG A 179 9.54 0.76 -12.92
CA ARG A 179 8.32 -0.04 -12.82
C ARG A 179 8.56 -1.43 -13.42
N LEU A 180 8.10 -2.47 -12.71
CA LEU A 180 8.05 -3.83 -13.24
C LEU A 180 6.80 -4.03 -14.10
N ASP A 181 6.89 -4.94 -15.07
CA ASP A 181 5.69 -5.49 -15.69
C ASP A 181 4.83 -6.20 -14.65
N TYR A 182 3.51 -6.18 -14.86
CA TYR A 182 2.56 -6.68 -13.87
C TYR A 182 2.81 -8.14 -13.48
N LEU A 183 2.96 -9.04 -14.45
CA LEU A 183 3.23 -10.46 -14.18
C LEU A 183 4.62 -10.69 -13.56
N ASP A 184 5.60 -9.85 -13.86
CA ASP A 184 6.91 -9.88 -13.21
C ASP A 184 6.80 -9.46 -11.73
N ALA A 185 5.96 -8.46 -11.44
CA ALA A 185 5.69 -8.03 -10.07
C ALA A 185 5.02 -9.15 -9.25
N LEU A 186 4.05 -9.87 -9.82
CA LEU A 186 3.44 -11.03 -9.19
C LEU A 186 4.43 -12.19 -9.03
N THR A 187 5.31 -12.41 -10.03
CA THR A 187 6.36 -13.44 -9.96
C THR A 187 7.31 -13.19 -8.78
N VAL A 188 7.76 -11.94 -8.61
CA VAL A 188 8.61 -11.56 -7.47
C VAL A 188 7.89 -11.81 -6.15
N GLN A 189 6.61 -11.43 -6.04
CA GLN A 189 5.84 -11.61 -4.81
C GLN A 189 5.64 -13.10 -4.48
N THR A 190 5.25 -13.92 -5.45
CA THR A 190 4.99 -15.35 -5.22
C THR A 190 6.25 -16.17 -4.97
N GLN A 191 7.43 -15.68 -5.37
CA GLN A 191 8.71 -16.38 -5.17
C GLN A 191 9.55 -15.78 -4.03
N ALA A 192 9.11 -14.69 -3.42
CA ALA A 192 9.73 -14.15 -2.22
C ALA A 192 9.56 -15.09 -1.02
N SER A 193 10.46 -14.99 -0.05
CA SER A 193 10.29 -15.67 1.25
C SER A 193 9.22 -14.97 2.08
N ALA A 194 9.09 -13.64 1.92
CA ALA A 194 8.08 -12.81 2.59
C ALA A 194 7.85 -11.49 1.82
N ILE A 195 6.74 -10.83 2.09
CA ILE A 195 6.40 -9.53 1.50
C ILE A 195 6.47 -8.44 2.56
N LEU A 196 7.12 -7.34 2.22
CA LEU A 196 7.12 -6.11 3.00
C LEU A 196 6.05 -5.16 2.47
N LEU A 197 5.18 -4.72 3.36
CA LEU A 197 4.20 -3.68 3.10
C LEU A 197 4.51 -2.47 3.98
N MET A 198 4.64 -1.30 3.38
CA MET A 198 4.93 -0.05 4.09
C MET A 198 3.86 1.00 3.79
N GLY A 199 3.33 1.57 4.85
CA GLY A 199 2.42 2.71 4.82
C GLY A 199 3.14 4.04 4.67
N SER A 200 2.35 5.10 4.66
CA SER A 200 2.80 6.48 4.72
C SER A 200 2.35 7.14 6.02
N SER A 201 2.86 8.31 6.33
CA SER A 201 2.37 9.12 7.47
C SER A 201 0.97 9.71 7.25
N GLU A 202 0.34 9.46 6.11
CA GLU A 202 -1.06 9.78 5.88
C GLU A 202 -1.95 8.77 6.60
N ARG A 203 -2.85 9.26 7.45
CA ARG A 203 -3.73 8.45 8.30
C ARG A 203 -4.59 7.45 7.53
N HIS A 204 -5.06 7.84 6.35
CA HIS A 204 -6.02 7.09 5.53
C HIS A 204 -5.41 6.50 4.25
N TYR A 205 -4.09 6.35 4.23
CA TYR A 205 -3.44 5.76 3.06
C TYR A 205 -3.88 4.31 2.87
N THR A 206 -4.55 4.07 1.74
CA THR A 206 -4.95 2.72 1.29
C THR A 206 -4.02 2.24 0.20
N ALA A 207 -3.35 1.12 0.44
CA ALA A 207 -2.40 0.58 -0.51
C ALA A 207 -3.02 -0.57 -1.32
N SER A 208 -3.25 -0.37 -2.61
CA SER A 208 -3.68 -1.42 -3.55
C SER A 208 -2.75 -2.65 -3.59
N LYS A 209 -1.49 -2.49 -3.18
CA LYS A 209 -0.49 -3.58 -3.06
C LYS A 209 -0.85 -4.64 -2.03
N LEU A 210 -1.77 -4.35 -1.10
CA LEU A 210 -2.21 -5.28 -0.05
C LEU A 210 -2.79 -6.56 -0.64
N TYR A 211 -3.70 -6.42 -1.62
CA TYR A 211 -4.46 -7.56 -2.14
C TYR A 211 -3.57 -8.55 -2.93
N PRO A 212 -2.71 -8.09 -3.87
CA PRO A 212 -1.74 -9.00 -4.48
C PRO A 212 -0.78 -9.65 -3.45
N ALA A 213 -0.40 -8.92 -2.40
CA ALA A 213 0.46 -9.47 -1.36
C ALA A 213 -0.25 -10.60 -0.58
N LEU A 214 -1.52 -10.44 -0.22
CA LEU A 214 -2.31 -11.50 0.41
C LEU A 214 -2.50 -12.71 -0.51
N LEU A 215 -2.77 -12.47 -1.81
CA LEU A 215 -2.94 -13.52 -2.82
C LEU A 215 -1.63 -14.22 -3.21
N SER A 216 -0.47 -13.65 -2.86
CA SER A 216 0.84 -14.28 -3.11
C SER A 216 1.10 -15.52 -2.26
N GLU A 217 0.30 -15.74 -1.22
CA GLU A 217 0.46 -16.85 -0.26
C GLU A 217 1.85 -16.84 0.41
N ARG A 218 2.33 -15.64 0.75
CA ARG A 218 3.60 -15.43 1.48
C ARG A 218 3.34 -14.72 2.80
N PRO A 219 4.15 -14.98 3.83
CA PRO A 219 4.04 -14.23 5.08
C PRO A 219 4.33 -12.75 4.82
N LEU A 220 3.62 -11.89 5.56
CA LEU A 220 3.69 -10.45 5.41
C LEU A 220 4.33 -9.80 6.64
N LEU A 221 5.17 -8.78 6.42
CA LEU A 221 5.51 -7.77 7.42
C LEU A 221 4.90 -6.44 6.96
N ALA A 222 3.93 -5.94 7.71
CA ALA A 222 3.22 -4.71 7.41
C ALA A 222 3.51 -3.65 8.47
N VAL A 223 3.94 -2.46 8.05
CA VAL A 223 4.23 -1.33 8.94
C VAL A 223 3.40 -0.14 8.48
N TYR A 224 2.32 0.16 9.19
CA TYR A 224 1.30 1.12 8.78
C TYR A 224 0.83 2.03 9.90
N HIS A 225 0.27 3.20 9.53
CA HIS A 225 -0.49 4.01 10.45
C HIS A 225 -1.72 3.23 10.94
N GLU A 226 -2.04 3.29 12.22
CA GLU A 226 -3.13 2.52 12.85
C GLU A 226 -4.52 2.81 12.25
N ALA A 227 -4.73 4.02 11.71
CA ALA A 227 -5.96 4.42 11.03
C ALA A 227 -6.00 4.05 9.54
N SER A 228 -5.02 3.31 9.02
CA SER A 228 -5.03 2.85 7.63
C SER A 228 -6.01 1.68 7.45
N SER A 229 -6.84 1.71 6.41
CA SER A 229 -7.70 0.60 6.03
C SER A 229 -6.94 -0.72 5.77
N VAL A 230 -5.64 -0.65 5.45
CA VAL A 230 -4.76 -1.82 5.34
C VAL A 230 -4.68 -2.60 6.65
N VAL A 231 -4.65 -1.90 7.79
CA VAL A 231 -4.60 -2.52 9.12
C VAL A 231 -5.89 -3.26 9.41
N ASP A 232 -7.04 -2.66 9.08
CA ASP A 232 -8.35 -3.28 9.30
C ASP A 232 -8.54 -4.51 8.40
N VAL A 233 -8.19 -4.41 7.12
CA VAL A 233 -8.23 -5.55 6.20
C VAL A 233 -7.32 -6.67 6.68
N LEU A 234 -6.07 -6.39 7.07
CA LEU A 234 -5.16 -7.43 7.57
C LEU A 234 -5.69 -8.10 8.83
N ARG A 235 -6.22 -7.33 9.79
CA ARG A 235 -6.81 -7.90 11.02
C ARG A 235 -8.02 -8.79 10.73
N GLY A 236 -8.81 -8.45 9.71
CA GLY A 236 -9.97 -9.24 9.29
C GLY A 236 -9.65 -10.45 8.42
N THR A 237 -8.48 -10.44 7.74
CA THR A 237 -8.16 -11.45 6.71
C THR A 237 -7.01 -12.37 7.06
N ALA A 238 -6.03 -11.94 7.86
CA ALA A 238 -4.83 -12.75 8.11
C ALA A 238 -4.28 -12.52 9.51
N ALA A 239 -4.02 -13.60 10.25
CA ALA A 239 -3.40 -13.57 11.57
C ALA A 239 -1.90 -13.93 11.53
N SER A 240 -1.18 -13.65 12.63
CA SER A 240 0.19 -14.14 12.81
C SER A 240 0.22 -15.68 12.81
N PRO A 241 1.23 -16.32 12.22
CA PRO A 241 2.46 -15.75 11.65
C PRO A 241 2.34 -15.28 10.20
N THR A 242 1.19 -15.48 9.55
CA THR A 242 0.97 -15.13 8.14
C THR A 242 1.00 -13.62 7.91
N ALA A 243 0.40 -12.82 8.80
CA ALA A 243 0.52 -11.37 8.76
C ALA A 243 1.05 -10.82 10.09
N ARG A 244 2.24 -10.23 10.06
CA ARG A 244 2.88 -9.52 11.16
C ARG A 244 2.65 -8.03 10.95
N VAL A 245 1.92 -7.40 11.86
CA VAL A 245 1.48 -6.00 11.69
C VAL A 245 2.05 -5.15 12.81
N VAL A 246 2.88 -4.18 12.45
CA VAL A 246 3.36 -3.13 13.36
C VAL A 246 2.63 -1.85 13.01
N THR A 247 1.93 -1.27 13.99
CA THR A 247 1.22 -0.02 13.81
C THR A 247 1.93 1.14 14.50
N TYR A 248 1.77 2.33 13.95
CA TYR A 248 2.18 3.61 14.51
C TYR A 248 1.03 4.61 14.41
N GLY A 249 1.08 5.67 15.19
CA GLY A 249 0.07 6.73 15.21
C GLY A 249 0.68 8.12 15.10
N ASP A 250 -0.15 9.15 15.29
CA ASP A 250 0.29 10.55 15.23
C ASP A 250 1.27 10.90 16.37
N ALA A 251 1.04 10.36 17.57
CA ALA A 251 1.90 10.58 18.73
C ALA A 251 3.18 9.73 18.69
N ASP A 252 3.06 8.50 18.24
CA ASP A 252 4.12 7.50 18.15
C ASP A 252 4.38 7.16 16.69
N ARG A 253 5.16 8.00 16.00
CA ARG A 253 5.47 7.83 14.58
C ARG A 253 6.30 6.58 14.30
N ALA A 254 6.45 6.21 13.03
CA ALA A 254 7.13 4.99 12.60
C ALA A 254 8.55 4.85 13.22
N GLY A 255 9.28 5.95 13.39
CA GLY A 255 10.60 5.96 14.03
C GLY A 255 10.59 5.52 15.50
N ALA A 256 9.49 5.71 16.22
CA ALA A 256 9.34 5.22 17.60
C ALA A 256 9.05 3.70 17.66
N ARG A 257 8.72 3.08 16.53
CA ARG A 257 8.37 1.65 16.43
C ARG A 257 9.52 0.76 15.96
N VAL A 258 10.73 1.28 15.83
CA VAL A 258 11.89 0.53 15.32
C VAL A 258 12.15 -0.76 16.09
N GLU A 259 11.91 -0.77 17.41
CA GLU A 259 12.09 -1.99 18.22
C GLU A 259 11.03 -3.05 17.87
N ALA A 260 9.75 -2.67 17.80
CA ALA A 260 8.68 -3.58 17.41
C ALA A 260 8.88 -4.10 15.96
N ILE A 261 9.37 -3.25 15.05
CA ILE A 261 9.70 -3.67 13.68
C ILE A 261 10.88 -4.67 13.71
N TYR A 262 11.88 -4.44 14.55
CA TYR A 262 13.01 -5.35 14.72
C TYR A 262 12.53 -6.74 15.20
N ASP A 263 11.68 -6.79 16.22
CA ASP A 263 11.20 -8.05 16.78
C ASP A 263 10.44 -8.88 15.72
N GLU A 264 9.54 -8.23 14.98
CA GLU A 264 8.78 -8.90 13.92
C GLU A 264 9.64 -9.27 12.71
N LEU A 265 10.61 -8.43 12.34
CA LEU A 265 11.57 -8.73 11.29
C LEU A 265 12.48 -9.91 11.66
N ALA A 266 12.99 -9.95 12.89
CA ALA A 266 13.82 -11.05 13.39
C ALA A 266 13.05 -12.36 13.38
N ALA A 267 11.83 -12.39 13.91
CA ALA A 267 10.96 -13.55 13.89
C ALA A 267 10.62 -14.01 12.47
N LEU A 268 10.38 -13.08 11.55
CA LEU A 268 10.12 -13.39 10.15
C LEU A 268 11.34 -14.01 9.45
N VAL A 269 12.54 -13.46 9.67
CA VAL A 269 13.78 -13.98 9.07
C VAL A 269 14.16 -15.32 9.66
N GLU A 270 13.92 -15.54 10.95
CA GLU A 270 14.18 -16.82 11.61
C GLU A 270 13.28 -17.92 11.05
N ASN A 271 11.98 -17.62 10.86
CA ASN A 271 11.00 -18.58 10.34
C ASN A 271 9.97 -17.86 9.45
N PRO A 272 10.21 -17.72 8.13
CA PRO A 272 9.28 -17.11 7.18
C PRO A 272 8.13 -18.06 6.85
N ARG A 273 7.22 -18.27 7.81
CA ARG A 273 6.13 -19.23 7.68
C ARG A 273 4.84 -18.55 7.20
N TYR A 274 4.29 -19.07 6.12
CA TYR A 274 2.89 -18.84 5.72
C TYR A 274 2.02 -19.98 6.26
N ASP A 275 0.89 -19.63 6.86
CA ASP A 275 -0.09 -20.57 7.35
C ASP A 275 -1.45 -20.27 6.66
N PRO A 276 -1.89 -21.09 5.71
CA PRO A 276 -3.16 -20.86 5.03
C PRO A 276 -4.38 -20.98 5.96
N ALA A 277 -4.26 -21.68 7.10
CA ALA A 277 -5.31 -21.76 8.10
C ALA A 277 -5.49 -20.46 8.91
N ALA A 278 -4.47 -19.61 8.91
CA ALA A 278 -4.52 -18.28 9.52
C ALA A 278 -5.13 -17.21 8.58
N VAL A 279 -5.62 -17.60 7.39
CA VAL A 279 -6.23 -16.69 6.41
C VAL A 279 -7.74 -16.90 6.38
N ASN A 280 -8.48 -15.83 6.59
CA ASN A 280 -9.94 -15.81 6.36
C ASN A 280 -10.22 -15.55 4.88
N TRP A 281 -10.31 -16.62 4.11
CA TRP A 281 -10.53 -16.56 2.66
C TRP A 281 -11.89 -15.99 2.28
N GLU A 282 -12.91 -16.12 3.12
CA GLU A 282 -14.22 -15.52 2.89
C GLU A 282 -14.14 -14.00 2.92
N SER A 283 -13.56 -13.44 3.98
CA SER A 283 -13.31 -11.99 4.07
C SER A 283 -12.41 -11.49 2.93
N LEU A 284 -11.41 -12.28 2.51
CA LEU A 284 -10.53 -11.88 1.40
C LEU A 284 -11.28 -11.84 0.06
N ARG A 285 -12.27 -12.69 -0.18
CA ARG A 285 -13.08 -12.69 -1.42
C ARG A 285 -13.86 -11.40 -1.62
N GLU A 286 -14.24 -10.71 -0.56
CA GLU A 286 -14.94 -9.42 -0.64
C GLU A 286 -14.11 -8.34 -1.37
N TRP A 287 -12.80 -8.51 -1.40
CA TRP A 287 -11.84 -7.64 -2.04
C TRP A 287 -11.38 -8.15 -3.42
N SER A 288 -12.02 -9.17 -3.96
CA SER A 288 -11.76 -9.61 -5.32
C SER A 288 -12.31 -8.62 -6.35
N ALA A 289 -11.68 -8.56 -7.53
CA ALA A 289 -12.16 -7.72 -8.62
C ALA A 289 -13.63 -7.97 -8.97
N GLY A 290 -14.08 -9.25 -8.96
CA GLY A 290 -15.48 -9.61 -9.19
C GLY A 290 -16.42 -9.08 -8.12
N ALA A 291 -16.08 -9.20 -6.83
CA ALA A 291 -16.90 -8.69 -5.72
C ALA A 291 -17.00 -7.15 -5.75
N LEU A 292 -15.89 -6.47 -6.02
CA LEU A 292 -15.85 -5.01 -6.14
C LEU A 292 -16.62 -4.50 -7.37
N ALA A 293 -16.56 -5.22 -8.49
CA ALA A 293 -17.41 -4.93 -9.66
C ALA A 293 -18.91 -5.11 -9.33
N GLY A 294 -19.26 -6.11 -8.52
CA GLY A 294 -20.62 -6.28 -8.01
C GLY A 294 -21.08 -5.12 -7.13
N LYS A 295 -20.22 -4.61 -6.22
CA LYS A 295 -20.51 -3.41 -5.42
C LYS A 295 -20.76 -2.18 -6.31
N LEU A 296 -19.95 -2.01 -7.35
CA LEU A 296 -20.11 -0.92 -8.33
C LEU A 296 -21.43 -1.04 -9.08
N ALA A 297 -21.77 -2.24 -9.59
CA ALA A 297 -23.03 -2.50 -10.30
C ALA A 297 -24.24 -2.18 -9.40
N ALA A 298 -24.23 -2.64 -8.15
CA ALA A 298 -25.31 -2.36 -7.21
C ALA A 298 -25.46 -0.85 -6.90
N LEU A 299 -24.37 -0.09 -6.90
CA LEU A 299 -24.43 1.37 -6.75
C LEU A 299 -25.05 2.02 -7.99
N LEU A 300 -24.66 1.60 -9.18
CA LEU A 300 -25.20 2.10 -10.45
C LEU A 300 -26.71 1.80 -10.58
N ASP A 301 -27.16 0.61 -10.20
CA ASP A 301 -28.57 0.23 -10.21
C ASP A 301 -29.41 1.13 -9.29
N ARG A 302 -28.91 1.43 -8.08
CA ARG A 302 -29.59 2.34 -7.16
C ARG A 302 -29.75 3.75 -7.75
N VAL A 303 -28.74 4.25 -8.43
CA VAL A 303 -28.79 5.58 -9.07
C VAL A 303 -29.76 5.56 -10.26
N GLY A 304 -29.69 4.53 -11.12
CA GLY A 304 -30.56 4.39 -12.30
C GLY A 304 -32.04 4.28 -11.94
N VAL A 305 -32.38 3.64 -10.84
CA VAL A 305 -33.78 3.59 -10.36
C VAL A 305 -34.25 4.94 -9.84
N ALA A 306 -33.40 5.63 -9.07
CA ALA A 306 -33.74 6.96 -8.53
C ALA A 306 -33.98 8.01 -9.64
N THR A 307 -33.18 7.99 -10.68
CA THR A 307 -33.34 8.91 -11.85
C THR A 307 -34.65 8.67 -12.56
N ARG A 308 -35.04 7.42 -12.82
CA ARG A 308 -36.32 7.10 -13.46
C ARG A 308 -37.53 7.44 -12.63
N ALA A 309 -37.45 7.38 -11.30
CA ALA A 309 -38.53 7.76 -10.39
C ALA A 309 -38.70 9.28 -10.25
N GLY A 310 -37.66 10.07 -10.56
CA GLY A 310 -37.71 11.53 -10.54
C GLY A 310 -38.18 12.15 -11.87
N GLU A 311 -38.21 11.37 -12.96
CA GLU A 311 -38.70 11.80 -14.29
C GLU A 311 -40.18 11.42 -14.54
N ALA A 312 -40.80 10.67 -13.64
CA ALA A 312 -42.22 10.27 -13.67
C ALA A 312 -43.05 11.15 -12.73
#